data_b8fbcf819f014e33ff2baf7cf9f90a51
#
_entry.id   b8fbcf819f014e33ff2baf7cf9f90a51
#
_cell.length_a   1.000
_cell.length_b   1.000
_cell.length_c   1.000
_cell.angle_alpha   90.00
_cell.angle_beta   90.00
_cell.angle_gamma   90.00
#
_symmetry.space_group_name_H-M   'P 1'
#
loop_
_entity.id
_entity.type
_entity.pdbx_description
1 polymer ?
#
loop_
_entity_poly.entity_id
_entity_poly.type
_entity_poly.pdbx_seq_one_letter_code
_entity_poly.pdbx_strand_id
1 'polypeptide(L)'
;MEKMEFSGKQKAEAMQYQWTKRADVWKTEALALILLTAFAFVINRHMEIKGLYMDDLYQWFCFNDNPFFAAVFTSGGTRFRALYNLVAWTEMKLFGTHVNWYVPFNIVLNSCLAYNLYRMAKRFSHSAYVGILCAVMFLMSRMSYYQIGQVLGLMETMAMWMALGILYFLLEYLGETDETAANRKFYLAAVLYFCVCLVHERYMVLLPLFYFSLLFKMSKSWKLWAAPTVGFALIQLLRFIFIGTISPPGTGGTDVVDTLSVNSVLHFVLSQIAYIFGINAGPEHLNGQNFREAPLWVTILIALADLMIAMLVIAFIIRVLHKGKKMVPYLQKAFLFVAFIGACIVCSSVTIRVEMRWVYVSLAAALLFLSWMYGSLTEQMAKRGRWIQALPYLSLFTLYVLFMLPVEHYYRGLFPNLYYWADQEHYNALAEETYGQYGVGIFGKTIYIVGDKFEMDDFT
;
A
#
# COMPACT_ATOMS: atom_id res chain seq x y z
N MET A 1 -37.77 9.98 37.54
CA MET A 1 -37.15 10.25 36.24
C MET A 1 -38.24 10.09 35.17
N GLU A 2 -38.89 11.21 34.79
CA GLU A 2 -39.87 11.25 33.72
C GLU A 2 -39.22 10.97 32.38
N LYS A 3 -39.62 9.89 31.72
CA LYS A 3 -39.28 9.67 30.31
C LYS A 3 -40.08 10.72 29.50
N MET A 4 -39.38 11.75 29.00
CA MET A 4 -39.97 12.64 28.00
C MET A 4 -40.29 11.80 26.74
N GLU A 5 -41.58 11.50 26.53
CA GLU A 5 -42.07 10.96 25.27
C GLU A 5 -42.08 12.09 24.24
N PHE A 6 -41.12 12.03 23.31
CA PHE A 6 -41.12 12.94 22.17
C PHE A 6 -42.38 12.70 21.31
N SER A 7 -43.10 13.78 20.99
CA SER A 7 -44.28 13.71 20.12
C SER A 7 -43.89 13.15 18.75
N GLY A 8 -44.81 12.48 18.06
CA GLY A 8 -44.57 11.88 16.75
C GLY A 8 -43.95 12.87 15.73
N LYS A 9 -44.32 14.14 15.83
CA LYS A 9 -43.76 15.22 14.99
C LYS A 9 -42.28 15.51 15.30
N GLN A 10 -41.86 15.53 16.56
CA GLN A 10 -40.47 15.71 16.95
C GLN A 10 -39.60 14.53 16.56
N LYS A 11 -40.15 13.30 16.61
CA LYS A 11 -39.41 12.10 16.09
C LYS A 11 -39.25 12.17 14.58
N ALA A 12 -40.27 12.61 13.84
CA ALA A 12 -40.17 12.76 12.38
C ALA A 12 -39.19 13.85 11.97
N GLU A 13 -39.18 14.99 12.63
CA GLU A 13 -38.23 16.10 12.40
C GLU A 13 -36.80 15.70 12.74
N ALA A 14 -36.58 15.00 13.86
CA ALA A 14 -35.25 14.44 14.22
C ALA A 14 -34.76 13.39 13.21
N MET A 15 -35.66 12.55 12.70
CA MET A 15 -35.34 11.55 11.69
C MET A 15 -35.01 12.20 10.35
N GLN A 16 -35.81 13.20 9.93
CA GLN A 16 -35.55 13.99 8.71
C GLN A 16 -34.22 14.74 8.79
N TYR A 17 -33.91 15.36 9.94
CA TYR A 17 -32.60 16.01 10.18
C TYR A 17 -31.44 15.02 10.11
N GLN A 18 -31.60 13.81 10.67
CA GLN A 18 -30.57 12.76 10.56
C GLN A 18 -30.37 12.28 9.11
N TRP A 19 -31.45 12.16 8.33
CA TRP A 19 -31.40 11.78 6.92
C TRP A 19 -30.71 12.84 6.07
N THR A 20 -31.04 14.11 6.24
CA THR A 20 -30.38 15.22 5.51
C THR A 20 -28.91 15.29 5.85
N LYS A 21 -28.56 15.21 7.13
CA LYS A 21 -27.14 15.22 7.57
C LYS A 21 -26.34 14.03 7.03
N ARG A 22 -26.96 12.84 6.96
CA ARG A 22 -26.35 11.67 6.32
C ARG A 22 -26.18 11.87 4.82
N ALA A 23 -27.20 12.40 4.14
CA ALA A 23 -27.13 12.68 2.69
C ALA A 23 -26.03 13.68 2.34
N ASP A 24 -25.81 14.72 3.13
CA ASP A 24 -24.74 15.68 2.90
C ASP A 24 -23.36 15.10 3.14
N VAL A 25 -23.20 14.23 4.13
CA VAL A 25 -21.95 13.46 4.34
C VAL A 25 -21.67 12.56 3.13
N TRP A 26 -22.67 11.82 2.64
CA TRP A 26 -22.50 10.96 1.47
C TRP A 26 -22.13 11.72 0.21
N LYS A 27 -22.73 12.91 -0.02
CA LYS A 27 -22.36 13.78 -1.16
C LYS A 27 -20.91 14.23 -1.08
N THR A 28 -20.47 14.64 0.11
CA THR A 28 -19.08 15.08 0.33
C THR A 28 -18.08 13.93 0.11
N GLU A 29 -18.38 12.73 0.61
CA GLU A 29 -17.55 11.56 0.44
C GLU A 29 -17.51 11.10 -1.03
N ALA A 30 -18.65 11.09 -1.72
CA ALA A 30 -18.72 10.78 -3.16
C ALA A 30 -17.95 11.81 -3.99
N LEU A 31 -18.09 13.09 -3.68
CA LEU A 31 -17.33 14.14 -4.36
C LEU A 31 -15.82 13.96 -4.16
N ALA A 32 -15.37 13.63 -2.95
CA ALA A 32 -13.97 13.37 -2.68
C ALA A 32 -13.45 12.19 -3.53
N LEU A 33 -14.20 11.09 -3.60
CA LEU A 33 -13.83 9.93 -4.45
C LEU A 33 -13.75 10.32 -5.93
N ILE A 34 -14.76 11.04 -6.45
CA ILE A 34 -14.81 11.48 -7.86
C ILE A 34 -13.60 12.39 -8.16
N LEU A 35 -13.33 13.38 -7.31
CA LEU A 35 -12.22 14.31 -7.52
C LEU A 35 -10.86 13.61 -7.44
N LEU A 36 -10.65 12.68 -6.50
CA LEU A 36 -9.42 11.89 -6.42
C LEU A 36 -9.25 10.98 -7.64
N THR A 37 -10.33 10.38 -8.11
CA THR A 37 -10.30 9.53 -9.33
C THR A 37 -9.99 10.37 -10.57
N ALA A 38 -10.67 11.51 -10.74
CA ALA A 38 -10.40 12.42 -11.86
C ALA A 38 -8.94 12.93 -11.83
N PHE A 39 -8.44 13.31 -10.64
CA PHE A 39 -7.05 13.69 -10.45
C PHE A 39 -6.09 12.56 -10.84
N ALA A 40 -6.36 11.33 -10.39
CA ALA A 40 -5.54 10.16 -10.72
C ALA A 40 -5.48 9.90 -12.25
N PHE A 41 -6.59 10.03 -12.97
CA PHE A 41 -6.60 9.91 -14.43
C PHE A 41 -5.81 11.04 -15.10
N VAL A 42 -5.94 12.29 -14.64
CA VAL A 42 -5.20 13.43 -15.19
C VAL A 42 -3.70 13.26 -15.06
N ILE A 43 -3.23 12.87 -13.88
CA ILE A 43 -1.78 12.74 -13.61
C ILE A 43 -1.15 11.50 -14.24
N ASN A 44 -1.94 10.50 -14.63
CA ASN A 44 -1.48 9.25 -15.24
C ASN A 44 -1.89 9.12 -16.73
N ARG A 45 -2.36 10.21 -17.36
CA ARG A 45 -2.91 10.20 -18.72
C ARG A 45 -1.95 9.69 -19.81
N HIS A 46 -0.65 9.70 -19.55
CA HIS A 46 0.38 9.26 -20.51
C HIS A 46 0.87 7.84 -20.22
N MET A 47 0.33 7.21 -19.19
CA MET A 47 0.75 5.87 -18.84
C MET A 47 0.02 4.84 -19.68
N GLU A 48 0.79 3.90 -20.21
CA GLU A 48 0.29 2.77 -20.97
C GLU A 48 1.13 1.52 -20.69
N ILE A 49 0.56 0.36 -20.92
CA ILE A 49 1.25 -0.92 -20.96
C ILE A 49 1.32 -1.33 -22.44
N LYS A 50 2.52 -1.54 -22.97
CA LYS A 50 2.76 -1.85 -24.37
C LYS A 50 2.44 -3.29 -24.74
N GLY A 51 2.54 -4.19 -23.79
CA GLY A 51 2.31 -5.62 -23.97
C GLY A 51 2.47 -6.39 -22.66
N LEU A 52 2.12 -7.67 -22.67
CA LEU A 52 2.49 -8.58 -21.59
C LEU A 52 3.97 -8.94 -21.71
N TYR A 53 4.68 -8.97 -20.58
CA TYR A 53 6.12 -9.17 -20.57
C TYR A 53 6.57 -9.91 -19.29
N MET A 54 7.57 -10.77 -19.40
CA MET A 54 8.16 -11.52 -18.27
C MET A 54 7.09 -12.22 -17.40
N ASP A 55 6.97 -11.79 -16.13
CA ASP A 55 6.04 -12.36 -15.16
C ASP A 55 4.57 -12.28 -15.63
N ASP A 56 4.20 -11.26 -16.42
CA ASP A 56 2.86 -11.11 -16.95
C ASP A 56 2.55 -12.20 -17.98
N LEU A 57 3.50 -12.48 -18.90
CA LEU A 57 3.39 -13.57 -19.89
C LEU A 57 3.36 -14.94 -19.21
N TYR A 58 4.25 -15.14 -18.23
CA TYR A 58 4.28 -16.40 -17.47
C TYR A 58 2.95 -16.63 -16.76
N GLN A 59 2.39 -15.60 -16.12
CA GLN A 59 1.11 -15.69 -15.43
C GLN A 59 -0.05 -15.91 -16.40
N TRP A 60 -0.05 -15.20 -17.55
CA TRP A 60 -1.00 -15.42 -18.63
C TRP A 60 -0.99 -16.88 -19.12
N PHE A 61 0.18 -17.43 -19.38
CA PHE A 61 0.36 -18.82 -19.75
C PHE A 61 -0.20 -19.76 -18.67
N CYS A 62 0.25 -19.60 -17.42
CA CYS A 62 -0.22 -20.42 -16.30
C CYS A 62 -1.75 -20.40 -16.14
N PHE A 63 -2.39 -19.26 -16.36
CA PHE A 63 -3.84 -19.11 -16.21
C PHE A 63 -4.64 -19.62 -17.38
N ASN A 64 -4.05 -19.77 -18.56
CA ASN A 64 -4.74 -20.29 -19.74
C ASN A 64 -4.54 -21.79 -19.94
N ASP A 65 -3.33 -22.30 -19.66
CA ASP A 65 -2.99 -23.70 -19.88
C ASP A 65 -3.40 -24.63 -18.74
N ASN A 66 -3.58 -24.08 -17.52
CA ASN A 66 -3.94 -24.91 -16.39
C ASN A 66 -5.44 -24.87 -16.09
N PRO A 67 -6.03 -25.98 -15.58
CA PRO A 67 -7.36 -25.95 -15.00
C PRO A 67 -7.47 -24.94 -13.86
N PHE A 68 -8.65 -24.36 -13.66
CA PHE A 68 -8.91 -23.32 -12.65
C PHE A 68 -8.28 -23.61 -11.29
N PHE A 69 -8.43 -24.84 -10.78
CA PHE A 69 -7.89 -25.21 -9.47
C PHE A 69 -6.36 -25.14 -9.45
N ALA A 70 -5.69 -25.66 -10.45
CA ALA A 70 -4.23 -25.57 -10.55
C ALA A 70 -3.75 -24.12 -10.74
N ALA A 71 -4.43 -23.35 -11.58
CA ALA A 71 -4.12 -21.94 -11.81
C ALA A 71 -4.19 -21.12 -10.52
N VAL A 72 -5.18 -21.36 -9.65
CA VAL A 72 -5.38 -20.58 -8.43
C VAL A 72 -4.52 -21.06 -7.27
N PHE A 73 -4.36 -22.35 -7.07
CA PHE A 73 -3.75 -22.91 -5.86
C PHE A 73 -2.31 -23.38 -6.03
N THR A 74 -1.87 -23.75 -7.23
CA THR A 74 -0.54 -24.32 -7.48
C THR A 74 0.30 -23.54 -8.47
N SER A 75 -0.25 -22.55 -9.15
CA SER A 75 0.53 -21.67 -10.03
C SER A 75 1.49 -20.80 -9.21
N GLY A 76 2.73 -20.69 -9.68
CA GLY A 76 3.75 -19.88 -9.01
C GLY A 76 4.77 -20.69 -8.20
N GLY A 77 4.77 -22.00 -8.32
CA GLY A 77 5.82 -22.91 -7.82
C GLY A 77 6.02 -22.81 -6.29
N THR A 78 6.99 -22.02 -5.86
CA THR A 78 7.36 -21.88 -4.44
C THR A 78 6.48 -20.89 -3.65
N ARG A 79 5.51 -20.24 -4.28
CA ARG A 79 4.70 -19.17 -3.67
C ARG A 79 3.22 -19.54 -3.62
N PHE A 80 2.63 -19.46 -2.43
CA PHE A 80 1.20 -19.73 -2.24
C PHE A 80 0.42 -18.43 -2.08
N ARG A 81 -0.26 -17.99 -3.15
CA ARG A 81 -0.97 -16.71 -3.24
C ARG A 81 -2.40 -16.89 -3.74
N ALA A 82 -3.12 -17.84 -3.18
CA ALA A 82 -4.43 -18.28 -3.68
C ALA A 82 -5.43 -17.14 -3.87
N LEU A 83 -5.51 -16.19 -2.93
CA LEU A 83 -6.45 -15.07 -3.05
C LEU A 83 -6.01 -14.08 -4.15
N TYR A 84 -4.72 -13.80 -4.26
CA TYR A 84 -4.20 -13.01 -5.38
C TYR A 84 -4.45 -13.71 -6.72
N ASN A 85 -4.07 -14.99 -6.84
CA ASN A 85 -4.23 -15.74 -8.09
C ASN A 85 -5.70 -15.81 -8.52
N LEU A 86 -6.66 -15.96 -7.59
CA LEU A 86 -8.08 -15.94 -7.90
C LEU A 86 -8.53 -14.63 -8.54
N VAL A 87 -8.10 -13.50 -7.98
CA VAL A 87 -8.48 -12.16 -8.49
C VAL A 87 -7.74 -11.86 -9.78
N ALA A 88 -6.45 -12.16 -9.86
CA ALA A 88 -5.64 -11.98 -11.07
C ALA A 88 -6.09 -12.89 -12.23
N TRP A 89 -6.48 -14.13 -11.94
CA TRP A 89 -7.09 -15.02 -12.92
C TRP A 89 -8.38 -14.41 -13.48
N THR A 90 -9.23 -13.86 -12.60
CA THR A 90 -10.47 -13.19 -13.02
C THR A 90 -10.17 -11.96 -13.89
N GLU A 91 -9.22 -11.13 -13.48
CA GLU A 91 -8.80 -9.94 -14.23
C GLU A 91 -8.27 -10.32 -15.61
N MET A 92 -7.36 -11.30 -15.68
CA MET A 92 -6.79 -11.77 -16.96
C MET A 92 -7.82 -12.46 -17.86
N LYS A 93 -8.83 -13.15 -17.30
CA LYS A 93 -9.93 -13.70 -18.09
C LYS A 93 -10.87 -12.62 -18.63
N LEU A 94 -11.00 -11.48 -17.94
CA LEU A 94 -11.82 -10.35 -18.39
C LEU A 94 -11.10 -9.50 -19.44
N PHE A 95 -9.84 -9.19 -19.21
CA PHE A 95 -9.08 -8.25 -20.06
C PHE A 95 -8.26 -8.97 -21.14
N GLY A 96 -7.79 -10.16 -20.86
CA GLY A 96 -7.02 -10.96 -21.81
C GLY A 96 -5.73 -10.25 -22.22
N THR A 97 -5.47 -10.27 -23.51
CA THR A 97 -4.36 -9.57 -24.15
C THR A 97 -4.66 -8.11 -24.47
N HIS A 98 -5.84 -7.60 -24.10
CA HIS A 98 -6.21 -6.20 -24.29
C HIS A 98 -5.54 -5.31 -23.24
N VAL A 99 -4.23 -5.09 -23.40
CA VAL A 99 -3.37 -4.39 -22.43
C VAL A 99 -3.84 -2.98 -22.07
N ASN A 100 -4.60 -2.34 -22.95
CA ASN A 100 -5.16 -1.00 -22.75
C ASN A 100 -6.18 -0.90 -21.59
N TRP A 101 -6.68 -2.02 -21.08
CA TRP A 101 -7.62 -2.05 -19.95
C TRP A 101 -6.94 -2.04 -18.59
N TYR A 102 -5.70 -2.55 -18.49
CA TYR A 102 -5.01 -2.71 -17.21
C TYR A 102 -4.68 -1.37 -16.54
N VAL A 103 -4.15 -0.39 -17.29
CA VAL A 103 -3.81 0.92 -16.72
C VAL A 103 -5.05 1.66 -16.20
N PRO A 104 -6.16 1.83 -16.96
CA PRO A 104 -7.38 2.44 -16.43
C PRO A 104 -7.92 1.71 -15.19
N PHE A 105 -7.89 0.39 -15.18
CA PHE A 105 -8.31 -0.41 -14.04
C PHE A 105 -7.42 -0.18 -12.81
N ASN A 106 -6.09 -0.19 -12.98
CA ASN A 106 -5.14 0.12 -11.93
C ASN A 106 -5.29 1.54 -11.38
N ILE A 107 -5.60 2.53 -12.24
CA ILE A 107 -5.91 3.90 -11.82
C ILE A 107 -7.14 3.93 -10.91
N VAL A 108 -8.21 3.21 -11.28
CA VAL A 108 -9.43 3.12 -10.45
C VAL A 108 -9.13 2.46 -9.10
N LEU A 109 -8.44 1.32 -9.10
CA LEU A 109 -8.04 0.63 -7.86
C LEU A 109 -7.18 1.52 -6.96
N ASN A 110 -6.19 2.20 -7.54
CA ASN A 110 -5.32 3.11 -6.81
C ASN A 110 -6.09 4.34 -6.27
N SER A 111 -7.09 4.82 -7.00
CA SER A 111 -8.00 5.88 -6.55
C SER A 111 -8.86 5.44 -5.37
N CYS A 112 -9.35 4.20 -5.38
CA CYS A 112 -10.07 3.61 -4.25
C CYS A 112 -9.17 3.49 -3.00
N LEU A 113 -7.89 3.13 -3.19
CA LEU A 113 -6.91 3.14 -2.11
C LEU A 113 -6.64 4.54 -1.56
N ALA A 114 -6.45 5.51 -2.44
CA ALA A 114 -6.25 6.91 -2.05
C ALA A 114 -7.47 7.47 -1.30
N TYR A 115 -8.67 7.10 -1.71
CA TYR A 115 -9.89 7.45 -1.00
C TYR A 115 -9.97 6.79 0.39
N ASN A 116 -9.57 5.52 0.52
CA ASN A 116 -9.44 4.89 1.84
C ASN A 116 -8.42 5.62 2.71
N LEU A 117 -7.26 5.97 2.15
CA LEU A 117 -6.23 6.75 2.84
C LEU A 117 -6.77 8.10 3.29
N TYR A 118 -7.52 8.80 2.43
CA TYR A 118 -8.25 10.02 2.77
C TYR A 118 -9.15 9.83 4.00
N ARG A 119 -9.98 8.78 3.99
CA ARG A 119 -10.90 8.52 5.10
C ARG A 119 -10.18 8.22 6.41
N MET A 120 -9.13 7.40 6.36
CA MET A 120 -8.31 7.06 7.52
C MET A 120 -7.58 8.30 8.06
N ALA A 121 -6.93 9.06 7.18
CA ALA A 121 -6.23 10.29 7.55
C ALA A 121 -7.18 11.36 8.10
N LYS A 122 -8.36 11.55 7.49
CA LYS A 122 -9.42 12.42 8.00
C LYS A 122 -9.86 12.03 9.40
N ARG A 123 -10.03 10.73 9.66
CA ARG A 123 -10.39 10.22 10.99
C ARG A 123 -9.29 10.48 12.01
N PHE A 124 -8.05 10.21 11.65
CA PHE A 124 -6.90 10.38 12.56
C PHE A 124 -6.57 11.85 12.83
N SER A 125 -6.68 12.70 11.81
CA SER A 125 -6.36 14.13 11.92
C SER A 125 -7.53 15.00 12.36
N HIS A 126 -8.77 14.47 12.35
CA HIS A 126 -10.02 15.23 12.50
C HIS A 126 -10.18 16.36 11.44
N SER A 127 -9.50 16.24 10.29
CA SER A 127 -9.46 17.24 9.22
C SER A 127 -9.60 16.59 7.83
N ALA A 128 -10.65 16.97 7.09
CA ALA A 128 -10.83 16.53 5.72
C ALA A 128 -9.72 17.08 4.80
N TYR A 129 -9.22 18.28 5.09
CA TYR A 129 -8.11 18.88 4.35
C TYR A 129 -6.82 18.05 4.45
N VAL A 130 -6.42 17.65 5.65
CA VAL A 130 -5.27 16.75 5.85
C VAL A 130 -5.49 15.42 5.15
N GLY A 131 -6.72 14.89 5.19
CA GLY A 131 -7.08 13.68 4.46
C GLY A 131 -6.85 13.81 2.95
N ILE A 132 -7.29 14.91 2.34
CA ILE A 132 -7.08 15.17 0.91
C ILE A 132 -5.59 15.33 0.60
N LEU A 133 -4.83 16.06 1.40
CA LEU A 133 -3.39 16.21 1.20
C LEU A 133 -2.66 14.86 1.23
N CYS A 134 -3.03 13.96 2.16
CA CYS A 134 -2.49 12.61 2.19
C CYS A 134 -2.80 11.81 0.93
N ALA A 135 -4.06 11.86 0.48
CA ALA A 135 -4.49 11.14 -0.72
C ALA A 135 -3.80 11.68 -1.99
N VAL A 136 -3.70 12.99 -2.11
CA VAL A 136 -3.01 13.65 -3.22
C VAL A 136 -1.52 13.30 -3.23
N MET A 137 -0.85 13.38 -2.07
CA MET A 137 0.56 13.00 -1.94
C MET A 137 0.80 11.54 -2.32
N PHE A 138 -0.09 10.65 -1.88
CA PHE A 138 -0.03 9.25 -2.24
C PHE A 138 -0.20 9.03 -3.75
N LEU A 139 -1.23 9.62 -4.37
CA LEU A 139 -1.48 9.50 -5.82
C LEU A 139 -0.32 10.06 -6.65
N MET A 140 0.30 11.16 -6.21
CA MET A 140 1.45 11.76 -6.89
C MET A 140 2.74 10.99 -6.71
N SER A 141 2.83 10.09 -5.73
CA SER A 141 4.08 9.39 -5.44
C SER A 141 4.55 8.54 -6.62
N ARG A 142 5.86 8.46 -6.81
CA ARG A 142 6.49 7.57 -7.80
C ARG A 142 6.18 6.09 -7.53
N MET A 143 5.93 5.71 -6.26
CA MET A 143 5.53 4.36 -5.88
C MET A 143 4.15 4.02 -6.44
N SER A 144 3.20 4.95 -6.34
CA SER A 144 1.87 4.82 -6.92
C SER A 144 1.93 4.77 -8.46
N TYR A 145 2.72 5.65 -9.06
CA TYR A 145 2.96 5.67 -10.51
C TYR A 145 3.51 4.33 -11.00
N TYR A 146 4.56 3.83 -10.35
CA TYR A 146 5.17 2.55 -10.67
C TYR A 146 4.14 1.41 -10.61
N GLN A 147 3.28 1.41 -9.58
CA GLN A 147 2.28 0.38 -9.34
C GLN A 147 1.17 0.36 -10.42
N ILE A 148 0.77 1.53 -10.93
CA ILE A 148 -0.25 1.64 -11.97
C ILE A 148 0.25 1.09 -13.31
N GLY A 149 1.54 1.25 -13.61
CA GLY A 149 2.16 0.84 -14.87
C GLY A 149 2.44 -0.65 -15.02
N GLN A 150 1.97 -1.50 -14.10
CA GLN A 150 2.19 -2.95 -14.14
C GLN A 150 0.89 -3.74 -14.22
N VAL A 151 0.86 -4.80 -15.03
CA VAL A 151 -0.26 -5.75 -15.03
C VAL A 151 -0.39 -6.39 -13.65
N LEU A 152 0.72 -6.84 -13.06
CA LEU A 152 0.76 -7.44 -11.72
C LEU A 152 0.56 -6.44 -10.56
N GLY A 153 0.27 -5.18 -10.86
CA GLY A 153 0.00 -4.12 -9.88
C GLY A 153 -1.11 -4.46 -8.88
N LEU A 154 -2.06 -5.27 -9.28
CA LEU A 154 -3.16 -5.77 -8.46
C LEU A 154 -2.70 -6.39 -7.13
N MET A 155 -1.58 -7.16 -7.13
CA MET A 155 -1.09 -7.85 -5.94
C MET A 155 -0.76 -6.87 -4.80
N GLU A 156 0.04 -5.85 -5.10
CA GLU A 156 0.44 -4.88 -4.10
C GLU A 156 -0.72 -3.96 -3.68
N THR A 157 -1.62 -3.67 -4.60
CA THR A 157 -2.85 -2.90 -4.33
C THR A 157 -3.76 -3.63 -3.34
N MET A 158 -4.02 -4.92 -3.57
CA MET A 158 -4.80 -5.76 -2.65
C MET A 158 -4.11 -5.88 -1.28
N ALA A 159 -2.80 -6.14 -1.30
CA ALA A 159 -2.02 -6.30 -0.08
C ALA A 159 -2.01 -5.00 0.76
N MET A 160 -1.83 -3.85 0.12
CA MET A 160 -1.87 -2.55 0.80
C MET A 160 -3.22 -2.30 1.46
N TRP A 161 -4.32 -2.55 0.76
CA TRP A 161 -5.66 -2.34 1.31
C TRP A 161 -5.87 -3.12 2.60
N MET A 162 -5.52 -4.41 2.57
CA MET A 162 -5.66 -5.30 3.73
C MET A 162 -4.68 -4.94 4.85
N ALA A 163 -3.41 -4.67 4.52
CA ALA A 163 -2.39 -4.33 5.50
C ALA A 163 -2.69 -3.01 6.24
N LEU A 164 -3.11 -1.96 5.52
CA LEU A 164 -3.55 -0.72 6.16
C LEU A 164 -4.85 -0.92 6.97
N GLY A 165 -5.74 -1.81 6.52
CA GLY A 165 -6.91 -2.23 7.30
C GLY A 165 -6.53 -2.87 8.63
N ILE A 166 -5.52 -3.74 8.64
CA ILE A 166 -4.97 -4.36 9.87
C ILE A 166 -4.47 -3.26 10.81
N LEU A 167 -3.60 -2.37 10.33
CA LEU A 167 -3.07 -1.27 11.12
C LEU A 167 -4.21 -0.40 11.70
N TYR A 168 -5.18 -0.03 10.87
CA TYR A 168 -6.34 0.76 11.29
C TYR A 168 -7.12 0.09 12.41
N PHE A 169 -7.49 -1.19 12.24
CA PHE A 169 -8.29 -1.89 13.24
C PHE A 169 -7.52 -2.16 14.53
N LEU A 170 -6.21 -2.38 14.49
CA LEU A 170 -5.39 -2.51 15.70
C LEU A 170 -5.27 -1.17 16.46
N LEU A 171 -5.13 -0.04 15.74
CA LEU A 171 -5.14 1.29 16.37
C LEU A 171 -6.51 1.63 16.99
N GLU A 172 -7.60 1.26 16.31
CA GLU A 172 -8.96 1.40 16.82
C GLU A 172 -9.22 0.47 18.02
N TYR A 173 -8.68 -0.77 17.98
CA TYR A 173 -8.71 -1.70 19.12
C TYR A 173 -8.10 -1.08 20.37
N LEU A 174 -6.92 -0.46 20.24
CA LEU A 174 -6.27 0.20 21.39
C LEU A 174 -7.06 1.40 21.92
N GLY A 175 -7.77 2.11 21.06
CA GLY A 175 -8.54 3.31 21.45
C GLY A 175 -9.94 3.03 21.98
N GLU A 176 -10.48 1.83 21.76
CA GLU A 176 -11.85 1.46 22.13
C GLU A 176 -11.98 1.13 23.60
N THR A 177 -13.00 1.65 24.26
CA THR A 177 -13.29 1.41 25.69
C THR A 177 -14.30 0.28 25.90
N ASP A 178 -15.22 0.09 24.96
CA ASP A 178 -16.14 -1.07 24.97
C ASP A 178 -15.40 -2.33 24.55
N GLU A 179 -15.38 -3.32 25.42
CA GLU A 179 -14.64 -4.57 25.20
C GLU A 179 -15.18 -5.34 23.99
N THR A 180 -16.50 -5.37 23.82
CA THR A 180 -17.14 -6.10 22.70
C THR A 180 -16.79 -5.46 21.36
N ALA A 181 -16.87 -4.14 21.28
CA ALA A 181 -16.49 -3.39 20.08
C ALA A 181 -14.99 -3.51 19.81
N ALA A 182 -14.14 -3.47 20.84
CA ALA A 182 -12.71 -3.67 20.72
C ALA A 182 -12.39 -5.06 20.15
N ASN A 183 -12.95 -6.12 20.74
CA ASN A 183 -12.73 -7.49 20.30
C ASN A 183 -13.18 -7.70 18.85
N ARG A 184 -14.31 -7.11 18.43
CA ARG A 184 -14.76 -7.15 17.02
C ARG A 184 -13.72 -6.54 16.08
N LYS A 185 -13.12 -5.39 16.43
CA LYS A 185 -12.08 -4.74 15.64
C LYS A 185 -10.83 -5.63 15.52
N PHE A 186 -10.44 -6.26 16.63
CA PHE A 186 -9.31 -7.18 16.65
C PHE A 186 -9.54 -8.40 15.74
N TYR A 187 -10.72 -9.02 15.79
CA TYR A 187 -11.04 -10.14 14.90
C TYR A 187 -11.11 -9.72 13.43
N LEU A 188 -11.61 -8.52 13.12
CA LEU A 188 -11.56 -8.00 11.74
C LEU A 188 -10.11 -7.84 11.26
N ALA A 189 -9.21 -7.34 12.12
CA ALA A 189 -7.78 -7.29 11.80
C ALA A 189 -7.21 -8.69 11.56
N ALA A 190 -7.58 -9.69 12.40
CA ALA A 190 -7.09 -11.07 12.24
C ALA A 190 -7.60 -11.74 10.95
N VAL A 191 -8.84 -11.47 10.53
CA VAL A 191 -9.36 -11.94 9.23
C VAL A 191 -8.60 -11.29 8.08
N LEU A 192 -8.37 -9.97 8.13
CA LEU A 192 -7.57 -9.29 7.11
C LEU A 192 -6.13 -9.80 7.07
N TYR A 193 -5.55 -10.15 8.22
CA TYR A 193 -4.23 -10.76 8.30
C TYR A 193 -4.17 -12.10 7.56
N PHE A 194 -5.14 -12.97 7.81
CA PHE A 194 -5.26 -14.22 7.07
C PHE A 194 -5.38 -13.97 5.55
N CYS A 195 -6.25 -13.06 5.13
CA CYS A 195 -6.43 -12.72 3.73
C CYS A 195 -5.18 -12.13 3.07
N VAL A 196 -4.49 -11.18 3.72
CA VAL A 196 -3.30 -10.55 3.14
C VAL A 196 -2.14 -11.53 2.94
N CYS A 197 -2.02 -12.53 3.82
CA CYS A 197 -1.02 -13.57 3.66
C CYS A 197 -1.33 -14.53 2.49
N LEU A 198 -2.61 -14.64 2.06
CA LEU A 198 -3.01 -15.34 0.84
C LEU A 198 -2.86 -14.48 -0.43
N VAL A 199 -2.58 -13.18 -0.27
CA VAL A 199 -2.21 -12.28 -1.38
C VAL A 199 -0.70 -12.22 -1.52
N HIS A 200 0.01 -12.00 -0.41
CA HIS A 200 1.47 -11.91 -0.42
C HIS A 200 2.05 -12.38 0.92
N GLU A 201 2.88 -13.41 0.88
CA GLU A 201 3.44 -14.10 2.06
C GLU A 201 4.26 -13.18 2.96
N ARG A 202 4.90 -12.13 2.42
CA ARG A 202 5.72 -11.21 3.22
C ARG A 202 4.95 -10.56 4.38
N TYR A 203 3.63 -10.46 4.27
CA TYR A 203 2.80 -9.86 5.33
C TYR A 203 2.60 -10.77 6.55
N MET A 204 3.12 -12.01 6.54
CA MET A 204 3.23 -12.84 7.76
C MET A 204 4.01 -12.13 8.86
N VAL A 205 4.92 -11.22 8.49
CA VAL A 205 5.71 -10.38 9.42
C VAL A 205 4.84 -9.48 10.32
N LEU A 206 3.57 -9.26 9.98
CA LEU A 206 2.66 -8.44 10.78
C LEU A 206 2.11 -9.15 12.03
N LEU A 207 2.32 -10.47 12.18
CA LEU A 207 1.86 -11.24 13.34
C LEU A 207 2.24 -10.64 14.70
N PRO A 208 3.48 -10.17 14.93
CA PRO A 208 3.88 -9.58 16.22
C PRO A 208 3.04 -8.35 16.63
N LEU A 209 2.49 -7.59 15.66
CA LEU A 209 1.68 -6.40 15.95
C LEU A 209 0.40 -6.74 16.73
N PHE A 210 -0.18 -7.91 16.46
CA PHE A 210 -1.33 -8.43 17.21
C PHE A 210 -0.96 -8.66 18.68
N TYR A 211 0.18 -9.30 18.91
CA TYR A 211 0.64 -9.59 20.26
C TYR A 211 1.00 -8.32 21.03
N PHE A 212 1.67 -7.35 20.39
CA PHE A 212 1.92 -6.05 21.02
C PHE A 212 0.61 -5.34 21.38
N SER A 213 -0.40 -5.40 20.50
CA SER A 213 -1.72 -4.80 20.77
C SER A 213 -2.41 -5.44 21.97
N LEU A 214 -2.31 -6.77 22.11
CA LEU A 214 -2.86 -7.51 23.26
C LEU A 214 -2.11 -7.21 24.54
N LEU A 215 -0.77 -7.13 24.49
CA LEU A 215 0.07 -6.73 25.62
C LEU A 215 -0.26 -5.31 26.09
N PHE A 216 -0.41 -4.36 25.18
CA PHE A 216 -0.74 -2.98 25.50
C PHE A 216 -2.13 -2.84 26.16
N LYS A 217 -3.09 -3.66 25.76
CA LYS A 217 -4.42 -3.73 26.36
C LYS A 217 -4.45 -4.64 27.61
N MET A 218 -3.36 -5.35 27.91
CA MET A 218 -3.28 -6.35 29.00
C MET A 218 -4.42 -7.39 28.88
N SER A 219 -4.75 -7.81 27.66
CA SER A 219 -5.85 -8.72 27.38
C SER A 219 -5.58 -10.11 27.95
N LYS A 220 -6.53 -10.64 28.73
CA LYS A 220 -6.48 -11.99 29.29
C LYS A 220 -7.24 -13.02 28.46
N SER A 221 -7.91 -12.61 27.38
CA SER A 221 -8.71 -13.50 26.55
C SER A 221 -7.81 -14.37 25.67
N TRP A 222 -7.70 -15.67 25.99
CA TRP A 222 -6.93 -16.63 25.20
C TRP A 222 -7.42 -16.72 23.73
N LYS A 223 -8.73 -16.47 23.49
CA LYS A 223 -9.32 -16.48 22.12
C LYS A 223 -8.71 -15.38 21.24
N LEU A 224 -8.41 -14.20 21.79
CA LEU A 224 -7.75 -13.13 21.06
C LEU A 224 -6.30 -13.49 20.73
N TRP A 225 -5.57 -14.13 21.66
CA TRP A 225 -4.21 -14.61 21.39
C TRP A 225 -4.19 -15.72 20.35
N ALA A 226 -5.17 -16.63 20.39
CA ALA A 226 -5.27 -17.74 19.46
C ALA A 226 -5.63 -17.29 18.03
N ALA A 227 -6.46 -16.25 17.85
CA ALA A 227 -6.99 -15.89 16.54
C ALA A 227 -5.91 -15.62 15.47
N PRO A 228 -4.92 -14.71 15.65
CA PRO A 228 -3.87 -14.50 14.68
C PRO A 228 -2.91 -15.70 14.56
N THR A 229 -2.67 -16.43 15.66
CA THR A 229 -1.83 -17.64 15.67
C THR A 229 -2.45 -18.75 14.82
N VAL A 230 -3.76 -18.99 14.96
CA VAL A 230 -4.49 -19.98 14.15
C VAL A 230 -4.49 -19.55 12.68
N GLY A 231 -4.70 -18.26 12.41
CA GLY A 231 -4.59 -17.72 11.05
C GLY A 231 -3.24 -18.02 10.42
N PHE A 232 -2.15 -17.74 11.14
CA PHE A 232 -0.78 -18.06 10.68
C PHE A 232 -0.56 -19.56 10.48
N ALA A 233 -0.98 -20.39 11.44
CA ALA A 233 -0.84 -21.84 11.34
C ALA A 233 -1.61 -22.42 10.14
N LEU A 234 -2.83 -21.93 9.89
CA LEU A 234 -3.61 -22.32 8.71
C LEU A 234 -2.90 -21.94 7.40
N ILE A 235 -2.31 -20.77 7.32
CA ILE A 235 -1.55 -20.36 6.13
C ILE A 235 -0.37 -21.31 5.90
N GLN A 236 0.39 -21.63 6.94
CA GLN A 236 1.51 -22.57 6.82
C GLN A 236 1.04 -23.99 6.44
N LEU A 237 -0.07 -24.43 6.98
CA LEU A 237 -0.69 -25.70 6.61
C LEU A 237 -1.12 -25.72 5.14
N LEU A 238 -1.78 -24.67 4.66
CA LEU A 238 -2.18 -24.54 3.26
C LEU A 238 -0.95 -24.52 2.34
N ARG A 239 0.11 -23.78 2.70
CA ARG A 239 1.38 -23.79 1.95
C ARG A 239 1.96 -25.19 1.87
N PHE A 240 2.04 -25.91 2.99
CA PHE A 240 2.56 -27.27 3.01
C PHE A 240 1.72 -28.21 2.14
N ILE A 241 0.37 -28.12 2.18
CA ILE A 241 -0.52 -28.97 1.38
C ILE A 241 -0.38 -28.69 -0.13
N PHE A 242 -0.33 -27.42 -0.55
CA PHE A 242 -0.40 -27.05 -1.97
C PHE A 242 0.96 -26.92 -2.65
N ILE A 243 1.99 -26.47 -1.94
CA ILE A 243 3.33 -26.23 -2.50
C ILE A 243 4.45 -27.04 -1.84
N GLY A 244 4.14 -27.88 -0.85
CA GLY A 244 5.09 -28.80 -0.20
C GLY A 244 6.13 -28.15 0.72
N THR A 245 6.07 -26.83 0.96
CA THR A 245 7.04 -26.10 1.78
C THR A 245 6.42 -25.04 2.66
N ILE A 246 7.00 -24.83 3.85
CA ILE A 246 6.70 -23.73 4.76
C ILE A 246 7.76 -22.62 4.71
N SER A 247 8.90 -22.87 4.08
CA SER A 247 9.98 -21.88 3.93
C SER A 247 9.51 -20.70 3.08
N PRO A 248 9.81 -19.46 3.47
CA PRO A 248 9.56 -18.32 2.62
C PRO A 248 10.47 -18.36 1.39
N PRO A 249 9.92 -18.18 0.18
CA PRO A 249 10.73 -18.13 -1.02
C PRO A 249 11.52 -16.83 -1.09
N GLY A 250 12.73 -16.89 -1.63
CA GLY A 250 13.51 -15.72 -2.00
C GLY A 250 12.97 -15.02 -3.25
N THR A 251 13.57 -13.91 -3.63
CA THR A 251 13.28 -13.18 -4.87
C THR A 251 14.13 -13.77 -6.01
N GLY A 252 13.56 -13.85 -7.22
CA GLY A 252 14.31 -14.35 -8.39
C GLY A 252 14.65 -15.84 -8.34
N GLY A 253 13.83 -16.67 -7.64
CA GLY A 253 14.08 -18.11 -7.52
C GLY A 253 15.17 -18.50 -6.53
N THR A 254 15.75 -17.54 -5.79
CA THR A 254 16.77 -17.78 -4.76
C THR A 254 16.14 -18.18 -3.44
N ASP A 255 16.88 -18.95 -2.63
CA ASP A 255 16.50 -19.20 -1.25
C ASP A 255 16.86 -18.00 -0.36
N VAL A 256 15.98 -17.68 0.60
CA VAL A 256 16.21 -16.58 1.55
C VAL A 256 17.52 -16.78 2.30
N VAL A 257 17.87 -18.01 2.64
CA VAL A 257 19.11 -18.34 3.38
C VAL A 257 20.36 -17.97 2.58
N ASP A 258 20.34 -18.19 1.27
CA ASP A 258 21.50 -17.94 0.39
C ASP A 258 21.68 -16.45 0.09
N THR A 259 20.59 -15.67 0.13
CA THR A 259 20.59 -14.24 -0.15
C THR A 259 20.71 -13.36 1.11
N LEU A 260 20.62 -13.95 2.31
CA LEU A 260 20.62 -13.21 3.57
C LEU A 260 22.05 -12.76 3.95
N SER A 261 22.45 -11.59 3.48
CA SER A 261 23.59 -10.86 4.03
C SER A 261 23.10 -9.72 4.92
N VAL A 262 23.59 -9.65 6.16
CA VAL A 262 23.21 -8.57 7.10
C VAL A 262 23.50 -7.19 6.51
N ASN A 263 24.62 -7.03 5.82
CA ASN A 263 25.00 -5.76 5.20
C ASN A 263 24.04 -5.39 4.05
N SER A 264 23.66 -6.35 3.21
CA SER A 264 22.70 -6.12 2.11
C SER A 264 21.32 -5.76 2.67
N VAL A 265 20.85 -6.50 3.67
CA VAL A 265 19.56 -6.19 4.32
C VAL A 265 19.57 -4.80 4.94
N LEU A 266 20.65 -4.43 5.64
CA LEU A 266 20.77 -3.09 6.23
C LEU A 266 20.80 -2.00 5.15
N HIS A 267 21.54 -2.19 4.07
CA HIS A 267 21.57 -1.30 2.91
C HIS A 267 20.16 -1.11 2.33
N PHE A 268 19.42 -2.20 2.09
CA PHE A 268 18.07 -2.15 1.54
C PHE A 268 17.05 -1.52 2.51
N VAL A 269 17.19 -1.74 3.81
CA VAL A 269 16.38 -1.04 4.83
C VAL A 269 16.60 0.46 4.75
N LEU A 270 17.87 0.90 4.73
CA LEU A 270 18.21 2.32 4.65
C LEU A 270 17.73 2.95 3.33
N SER A 271 17.86 2.24 2.21
CA SER A 271 17.37 2.68 0.91
C SER A 271 15.85 2.88 0.92
N GLN A 272 15.07 1.93 1.46
CA GLN A 272 13.63 2.07 1.55
C GLN A 272 13.19 3.22 2.49
N ILE A 273 13.90 3.41 3.60
CA ILE A 273 13.68 4.58 4.47
C ILE A 273 13.96 5.87 3.68
N ALA A 274 15.07 5.93 2.96
CA ALA A 274 15.42 7.08 2.13
C ALA A 274 14.33 7.41 1.10
N TYR A 275 13.72 6.40 0.47
CA TYR A 275 12.59 6.61 -0.46
C TYR A 275 11.38 7.26 0.20
N ILE A 276 11.05 6.90 1.44
CA ILE A 276 9.94 7.52 2.19
C ILE A 276 10.20 9.02 2.40
N PHE A 277 11.47 9.40 2.57
CA PHE A 277 11.92 10.79 2.70
C PHE A 277 12.24 11.46 1.34
N GLY A 278 11.80 10.91 0.22
CA GLY A 278 11.97 11.49 -1.10
C GLY A 278 13.34 11.25 -1.75
N ILE A 279 14.24 10.54 -1.10
CA ILE A 279 15.62 10.31 -1.57
C ILE A 279 15.69 9.00 -2.36
N ASN A 280 15.97 9.07 -3.66
CA ASN A 280 16.28 7.87 -4.44
C ASN A 280 17.71 7.39 -4.13
N ALA A 281 17.84 6.10 -3.79
CA ALA A 281 19.14 5.53 -3.39
C ALA A 281 20.09 5.24 -4.57
N GLY A 282 19.56 5.15 -5.78
CA GLY A 282 20.38 4.96 -6.98
C GLY A 282 19.69 4.19 -8.10
N PRO A 283 20.38 4.03 -9.23
CA PRO A 283 19.90 3.28 -10.38
C PRO A 283 20.02 1.78 -10.14
N GLU A 284 19.59 1.31 -9.00
CA GLU A 284 19.33 -0.09 -8.79
C GLU A 284 18.08 -0.46 -9.56
N HIS A 285 17.89 -1.75 -9.78
CA HIS A 285 16.78 -2.27 -10.55
C HIS A 285 15.43 -1.61 -10.17
N LEU A 286 14.80 -0.92 -11.12
CA LEU A 286 13.53 -0.21 -10.99
C LEU A 286 13.51 1.02 -10.07
N ASN A 287 14.65 1.53 -9.65
CA ASN A 287 14.73 2.63 -8.68
C ASN A 287 15.00 3.99 -9.31
N GLY A 288 15.41 4.02 -10.58
CA GLY A 288 15.66 5.24 -11.32
C GLY A 288 16.93 5.99 -10.91
N GLN A 289 16.96 7.28 -11.23
CA GLN A 289 18.11 8.13 -11.04
C GLN A 289 18.51 8.27 -9.57
N ASN A 290 19.81 8.18 -9.28
CA ASN A 290 20.35 8.48 -7.96
C ASN A 290 20.05 9.94 -7.61
N PHE A 291 19.66 10.19 -6.36
CA PHE A 291 19.35 11.55 -5.90
C PHE A 291 20.54 12.52 -6.00
N ARG A 292 21.79 12.02 -6.01
CA ARG A 292 23.01 12.83 -6.20
C ARG A 292 23.12 13.41 -7.60
N GLU A 293 22.46 12.81 -8.57
CA GLU A 293 22.37 13.26 -9.95
C GLU A 293 21.16 14.19 -10.19
N ALA A 294 20.29 14.31 -9.18
CA ALA A 294 19.12 15.16 -9.25
C ALA A 294 19.52 16.65 -9.25
N PRO A 295 18.78 17.51 -9.94
CA PRO A 295 19.00 18.95 -9.91
C PRO A 295 18.96 19.50 -8.48
N LEU A 296 19.76 20.53 -8.22
CA LEU A 296 19.88 21.15 -6.89
C LEU A 296 18.52 21.56 -6.29
N TRP A 297 17.58 22.05 -7.12
CA TRP A 297 16.26 22.42 -6.63
C TRP A 297 15.47 21.22 -6.05
N VAL A 298 15.63 20.03 -6.61
CA VAL A 298 15.00 18.78 -6.08
C VAL A 298 15.56 18.49 -4.69
N THR A 299 16.88 18.53 -4.53
CA THR A 299 17.55 18.31 -3.24
C THR A 299 17.14 19.35 -2.18
N ILE A 300 17.00 20.62 -2.58
CA ILE A 300 16.53 21.68 -1.67
C ILE A 300 15.08 21.39 -1.23
N LEU A 301 14.19 21.03 -2.15
CA LEU A 301 12.80 20.74 -1.82
C LEU A 301 12.66 19.52 -0.91
N ILE A 302 13.46 18.47 -1.14
CA ILE A 302 13.52 17.30 -0.23
C ILE A 302 13.95 17.76 1.17
N ALA A 303 15.05 18.52 1.28
CA ALA A 303 15.54 18.99 2.58
C ALA A 303 14.51 19.87 3.31
N LEU A 304 13.79 20.72 2.59
CA LEU A 304 12.71 21.53 3.16
C LEU A 304 11.52 20.67 3.60
N ALA A 305 11.12 19.68 2.82
CA ALA A 305 10.06 18.75 3.17
C ALA A 305 10.42 17.94 4.43
N ASP A 306 11.64 17.42 4.50
CA ASP A 306 12.14 16.68 5.66
C ASP A 306 12.24 17.54 6.91
N LEU A 307 12.61 18.83 6.75
CA LEU A 307 12.57 19.80 7.84
C LEU A 307 11.15 19.99 8.37
N MET A 308 10.12 20.05 7.49
CA MET A 308 8.71 20.16 7.92
C MET A 308 8.27 18.92 8.70
N ILE A 309 8.65 17.72 8.23
CA ILE A 309 8.39 16.47 8.96
C ILE A 309 9.09 16.49 10.32
N ALA A 310 10.37 16.83 10.35
CA ALA A 310 11.15 16.88 11.60
C ALA A 310 10.53 17.83 12.62
N MET A 311 10.10 19.01 12.19
CA MET A 311 9.42 19.97 13.06
C MET A 311 8.08 19.41 13.60
N LEU A 312 7.29 18.74 12.76
CA LEU A 312 6.03 18.10 13.16
C LEU A 312 6.28 16.98 14.20
N VAL A 313 7.28 16.14 13.95
CA VAL A 313 7.68 15.04 14.86
C VAL A 313 8.18 15.60 16.20
N ILE A 314 9.05 16.62 16.19
CA ILE A 314 9.56 17.26 17.41
C ILE A 314 8.40 17.88 18.20
N ALA A 315 7.52 18.61 17.55
CA ALA A 315 6.33 19.17 18.19
C ALA A 315 5.45 18.09 18.83
N PHE A 316 5.25 16.96 18.12
CA PHE A 316 4.51 15.82 18.64
C PHE A 316 5.20 15.22 19.88
N ILE A 317 6.52 14.96 19.83
CA ILE A 317 7.28 14.42 20.96
C ILE A 317 7.16 15.34 22.18
N ILE A 318 7.42 16.65 22.02
CA ILE A 318 7.30 17.63 23.08
C ILE A 318 5.87 17.61 23.66
N ARG A 319 4.85 17.59 22.80
CA ARG A 319 3.45 17.55 23.22
C ARG A 319 3.11 16.29 24.03
N VAL A 320 3.60 15.12 23.60
CA VAL A 320 3.35 13.85 24.25
C VAL A 320 4.06 13.80 25.61
N LEU A 321 5.31 14.23 25.70
CA LEU A 321 6.07 14.28 26.96
C LEU A 321 5.39 15.16 28.00
N HIS A 322 4.79 16.31 27.61
CA HIS A 322 4.07 17.18 28.52
C HIS A 322 2.73 16.58 29.04
N LYS A 323 2.27 15.44 28.51
CA LYS A 323 1.06 14.75 29.02
C LYS A 323 1.29 13.91 30.27
N GLY A 324 2.53 13.72 30.69
CA GLY A 324 2.88 12.88 31.85
C GLY A 324 2.33 11.45 31.70
N LYS A 325 1.66 10.92 32.72
CA LYS A 325 1.09 9.54 32.68
C LYS A 325 0.10 9.30 31.54
N LYS A 326 -0.52 10.35 30.98
CA LYS A 326 -1.44 10.25 29.82
C LYS A 326 -0.71 10.08 28.48
N MET A 327 0.62 10.01 28.48
CA MET A 327 1.41 9.78 27.24
C MET A 327 1.34 8.33 26.77
N VAL A 328 1.10 7.36 27.64
CA VAL A 328 1.18 5.92 27.34
C VAL A 328 0.34 5.51 26.12
N PRO A 329 -0.96 5.88 25.98
CA PRO A 329 -1.74 5.53 24.80
C PRO A 329 -1.19 6.12 23.48
N TYR A 330 -0.53 7.28 23.55
CA TYR A 330 0.10 7.90 22.36
C TYR A 330 1.37 7.12 21.98
N LEU A 331 2.19 6.71 22.95
CA LEU A 331 3.37 5.90 22.70
C LEU A 331 3.02 4.52 22.15
N GLN A 332 1.97 3.88 22.66
CA GLN A 332 1.48 2.59 22.16
C GLN A 332 1.05 2.69 20.69
N LYS A 333 0.29 3.71 20.33
CA LYS A 333 -0.15 3.93 18.93
C LYS A 333 1.03 4.30 18.03
N ALA A 334 1.93 5.19 18.47
CA ALA A 334 3.15 5.52 17.74
C ALA A 334 4.02 4.29 17.50
N PHE A 335 4.18 3.44 18.53
CA PHE A 335 4.90 2.18 18.41
C PHE A 335 4.27 1.27 17.33
N LEU A 336 2.94 1.12 17.30
CA LEU A 336 2.29 0.31 16.27
C LEU A 336 2.53 0.84 14.86
N PHE A 337 2.49 2.16 14.66
CA PHE A 337 2.84 2.75 13.35
C PHE A 337 4.29 2.44 12.96
N VAL A 338 5.24 2.70 13.86
CA VAL A 338 6.66 2.47 13.60
C VAL A 338 6.96 1.00 13.40
N ALA A 339 6.38 0.13 14.22
CA ALA A 339 6.55 -1.32 14.10
C ALA A 339 5.93 -1.87 12.81
N PHE A 340 4.77 -1.35 12.36
CA PHE A 340 4.16 -1.71 11.09
C PHE A 340 5.05 -1.30 9.91
N ILE A 341 5.50 -0.05 9.87
CA ILE A 341 6.38 0.47 8.81
C ILE A 341 7.69 -0.32 8.81
N GLY A 342 8.30 -0.51 9.98
CA GLY A 342 9.53 -1.27 10.14
C GLY A 342 9.38 -2.74 9.70
N ALA A 343 8.29 -3.40 10.06
CA ALA A 343 8.00 -4.78 9.62
C ALA A 343 7.88 -4.88 8.10
N CYS A 344 7.14 -3.95 7.46
CA CYS A 344 7.01 -3.91 6.00
C CYS A 344 8.35 -3.66 5.30
N ILE A 345 9.19 -2.75 5.81
CA ILE A 345 10.51 -2.46 5.26
C ILE A 345 11.46 -3.65 5.45
N VAL A 346 11.55 -4.19 6.65
CA VAL A 346 12.47 -5.30 6.95
C VAL A 346 12.14 -6.54 6.12
N CYS A 347 10.87 -6.94 6.03
CA CYS A 347 10.51 -8.13 5.27
C CYS A 347 10.73 -7.97 3.75
N SER A 348 10.67 -6.76 3.22
CA SER A 348 10.96 -6.47 1.82
C SER A 348 12.45 -6.21 1.55
N SER A 349 13.27 -6.13 2.59
CA SER A 349 14.73 -5.96 2.48
C SER A 349 15.49 -7.29 2.48
N VAL A 350 14.82 -8.40 2.80
CA VAL A 350 15.38 -9.75 2.68
C VAL A 350 15.24 -10.20 1.22
N THR A 351 16.11 -9.67 0.37
CA THR A 351 15.98 -9.77 -1.08
C THR A 351 17.33 -9.48 -1.75
N ILE A 352 17.40 -9.68 -3.05
CA ILE A 352 18.58 -9.37 -3.88
C ILE A 352 18.58 -7.94 -4.43
N ARG A 353 17.44 -7.21 -4.36
CA ARG A 353 17.27 -5.86 -4.90
C ARG A 353 16.18 -5.09 -4.15
N VAL A 354 16.11 -3.77 -4.34
CA VAL A 354 15.03 -2.93 -3.83
C VAL A 354 14.15 -2.47 -4.98
N GLU A 355 12.83 -2.58 -4.81
CA GLU A 355 11.85 -2.13 -5.79
C GLU A 355 10.89 -1.10 -5.19
N MET A 356 10.47 -0.10 -5.98
CA MET A 356 9.56 0.96 -5.53
C MET A 356 8.21 0.42 -5.06
N ARG A 357 7.72 -0.69 -5.64
CA ARG A 357 6.45 -1.33 -5.22
C ARG A 357 6.49 -1.80 -3.76
N TRP A 358 7.67 -2.08 -3.21
CA TRP A 358 7.77 -2.55 -1.82
C TRP A 358 7.69 -1.42 -0.81
N VAL A 359 7.99 -0.19 -1.22
CA VAL A 359 7.85 1.02 -0.39
C VAL A 359 6.41 1.55 -0.36
N TYR A 360 5.56 1.10 -1.29
CA TYR A 360 4.19 1.55 -1.50
C TYR A 360 3.33 1.55 -0.22
N VAL A 361 3.31 0.42 0.51
CA VAL A 361 2.57 0.29 1.78
C VAL A 361 3.20 1.12 2.90
N SER A 362 4.52 1.13 2.98
CA SER A 362 5.26 1.86 4.01
C SER A 362 5.09 3.36 3.88
N LEU A 363 5.08 3.90 2.65
CA LEU A 363 4.80 5.31 2.38
C LEU A 363 3.38 5.69 2.83
N ALA A 364 2.38 4.89 2.46
CA ALA A 364 1.00 5.14 2.86
C ALA A 364 0.82 5.13 4.39
N ALA A 365 1.47 4.17 5.07
CA ALA A 365 1.47 4.11 6.53
C ALA A 365 2.19 5.32 7.17
N ALA A 366 3.28 5.80 6.56
CA ALA A 366 3.99 7.00 7.01
C ALA A 366 3.09 8.25 6.88
N LEU A 367 2.37 8.41 5.77
CA LEU A 367 1.41 9.51 5.59
C LEU A 367 0.28 9.46 6.63
N LEU A 368 -0.23 8.26 6.95
CA LEU A 368 -1.20 8.08 8.02
C LEU A 368 -0.63 8.42 9.40
N PHE A 369 0.63 8.05 9.65
CA PHE A 369 1.32 8.37 10.89
C PHE A 369 1.48 9.88 11.06
N LEU A 370 1.91 10.60 10.04
CA LEU A 370 1.98 12.07 10.03
C LEU A 370 0.61 12.71 10.28
N SER A 371 -0.44 12.18 9.65
CA SER A 371 -1.82 12.65 9.86
C SER A 371 -2.30 12.44 11.30
N TRP A 372 -1.96 11.30 11.89
CA TRP A 372 -2.29 11.00 13.28
C TRP A 372 -1.50 11.87 14.26
N MET A 373 -0.22 12.15 14.00
CA MET A 373 0.58 13.09 14.80
C MET A 373 -0.03 14.48 14.75
N TYR A 374 -0.39 14.98 13.57
CA TYR A 374 -1.11 16.25 13.41
C TYR A 374 -2.41 16.29 14.25
N GLY A 375 -3.23 15.26 14.12
CA GLY A 375 -4.48 15.15 14.90
C GLY A 375 -4.23 15.18 16.41
N SER A 376 -3.19 14.48 16.88
CA SER A 376 -2.80 14.44 18.28
C SER A 376 -2.34 15.82 18.82
N LEU A 377 -1.71 16.62 17.95
CA LEU A 377 -1.28 17.98 18.27
C LEU A 377 -2.47 18.93 18.35
N THR A 378 -3.46 18.79 17.47
CA THR A 378 -4.56 19.75 17.30
C THR A 378 -5.84 19.40 18.06
N GLU A 379 -5.99 18.18 18.56
CA GLU A 379 -7.21 17.66 19.22
C GLU A 379 -7.78 18.59 20.30
N GLN A 380 -6.93 19.09 21.20
CA GLN A 380 -7.39 19.98 22.28
C GLN A 380 -7.74 21.39 21.80
N MET A 381 -7.07 21.83 20.72
CA MET A 381 -7.33 23.13 20.11
C MET A 381 -8.67 23.12 19.39
N ALA A 382 -8.94 22.04 18.66
CA ALA A 382 -10.22 21.80 17.99
C ALA A 382 -11.39 21.75 19.00
N LYS A 383 -11.23 21.00 20.10
CA LYS A 383 -12.24 20.89 21.18
C LYS A 383 -12.54 22.23 21.87
N ARG A 384 -11.59 23.17 21.89
CA ARG A 384 -11.73 24.49 22.50
C ARG A 384 -12.11 25.59 21.50
N GLY A 385 -12.36 25.24 20.22
CA GLY A 385 -12.65 26.21 19.16
C GLY A 385 -11.46 27.11 18.78
N ARG A 386 -10.22 26.74 19.19
CA ARG A 386 -9.00 27.55 18.98
C ARG A 386 -8.28 27.13 17.71
N TRP A 387 -8.96 27.14 16.58
CA TRP A 387 -8.42 26.71 15.29
C TRP A 387 -7.18 27.50 14.84
N ILE A 388 -7.09 28.80 15.21
CA ILE A 388 -5.93 29.63 14.89
C ILE A 388 -4.63 29.02 15.47
N GLN A 389 -4.70 28.39 16.64
CA GLN A 389 -3.54 27.73 17.26
C GLN A 389 -3.12 26.44 16.55
N ALA A 390 -3.96 25.87 15.70
CA ALA A 390 -3.65 24.69 14.88
C ALA A 390 -2.98 25.08 13.55
N LEU A 391 -3.07 26.35 13.12
CA LEU A 391 -2.52 26.80 11.84
C LEU A 391 -1.02 26.50 11.66
N PRO A 392 -0.11 26.68 12.66
CA PRO A 392 1.29 26.32 12.47
C PRO A 392 1.51 24.87 12.07
N TYR A 393 0.79 23.92 12.71
CA TYR A 393 0.91 22.50 12.40
C TYR A 393 0.30 22.16 11.04
N LEU A 394 -0.80 22.82 10.69
CA LEU A 394 -1.43 22.70 9.37
C LEU A 394 -0.49 23.22 8.28
N SER A 395 0.19 24.34 8.54
CA SER A 395 1.18 24.91 7.61
C SER A 395 2.35 23.94 7.40
N LEU A 396 2.89 23.32 8.47
CA LEU A 396 3.96 22.33 8.36
C LEU A 396 3.54 21.18 7.46
N PHE A 397 2.36 20.62 7.68
CA PHE A 397 1.86 19.51 6.88
C PHE A 397 1.62 19.91 5.42
N THR A 398 1.05 21.10 5.20
CA THR A 398 0.77 21.64 3.86
C THR A 398 2.09 21.91 3.11
N LEU A 399 3.07 22.54 3.76
CA LEU A 399 4.37 22.81 3.17
C LEU A 399 5.13 21.52 2.83
N TYR A 400 5.08 20.51 3.69
CA TYR A 400 5.62 19.20 3.37
C TYR A 400 5.06 18.68 2.03
N VAL A 401 3.74 18.66 1.88
CA VAL A 401 3.12 18.18 0.64
C VAL A 401 3.49 19.08 -0.55
N LEU A 402 3.44 20.41 -0.38
CA LEU A 402 3.79 21.34 -1.46
C LEU A 402 5.23 21.20 -1.94
N PHE A 403 6.17 20.92 -1.04
CA PHE A 403 7.57 20.69 -1.41
C PHE A 403 7.77 19.31 -2.06
N MET A 404 7.05 18.29 -1.60
CA MET A 404 7.19 16.94 -2.15
C MET A 404 6.49 16.76 -3.51
N LEU A 405 5.40 17.46 -3.81
CA LEU A 405 4.69 17.30 -5.09
C LEU A 405 5.59 17.56 -6.31
N PRO A 406 6.38 18.64 -6.38
CA PRO A 406 7.33 18.85 -7.50
C PRO A 406 8.43 17.79 -7.55
N VAL A 407 8.91 17.31 -6.41
CA VAL A 407 9.90 16.23 -6.32
C VAL A 407 9.35 14.93 -6.93
N GLU A 408 8.15 14.54 -6.53
CA GLU A 408 7.52 13.35 -7.09
C GLU A 408 7.22 13.51 -8.58
N HIS A 409 6.78 14.69 -9.00
CA HIS A 409 6.58 15.01 -10.42
C HIS A 409 7.87 14.87 -11.23
N TYR A 410 8.98 15.38 -10.71
CA TYR A 410 10.30 15.24 -11.33
C TYR A 410 10.69 13.77 -11.51
N TYR A 411 10.63 12.98 -10.44
CA TYR A 411 11.00 11.57 -10.50
C TYR A 411 10.06 10.75 -11.41
N ARG A 412 8.77 11.05 -11.44
CA ARG A 412 7.83 10.42 -12.38
C ARG A 412 8.18 10.74 -13.83
N GLY A 413 8.63 11.97 -14.10
CA GLY A 413 9.05 12.39 -15.43
C GLY A 413 10.31 11.68 -15.95
N LEU A 414 11.13 11.12 -15.06
CA LEU A 414 12.28 10.30 -15.45
C LEU A 414 11.90 8.89 -15.92
N PHE A 415 10.67 8.46 -15.62
CA PHE A 415 10.13 7.17 -16.01
C PHE A 415 8.88 7.30 -16.89
N PRO A 416 8.88 8.20 -17.91
CA PRO A 416 7.77 8.22 -18.86
C PRO A 416 7.64 6.86 -19.52
N ASN A 417 8.77 6.18 -19.68
CA ASN A 417 8.89 4.80 -20.12
C ASN A 417 9.45 4.00 -18.93
N LEU A 418 8.63 3.24 -18.24
CA LEU A 418 9.12 2.24 -17.34
C LEU A 418 10.12 1.37 -18.12
N TYR A 419 11.24 0.96 -17.50
CA TYR A 419 12.37 0.32 -18.19
C TYR A 419 11.95 -0.86 -19.08
N TYR A 420 10.90 -1.59 -18.71
CA TYR A 420 10.36 -2.73 -19.45
C TYR A 420 9.42 -2.34 -20.62
N TRP A 421 9.09 -1.06 -20.82
CA TRP A 421 8.24 -0.65 -21.95
C TRP A 421 8.92 -0.86 -23.30
N ALA A 422 10.21 -0.58 -23.40
CA ALA A 422 10.96 -0.84 -24.61
C ALA A 422 10.97 -2.33 -24.96
N ASP A 423 11.12 -3.17 -23.93
CA ASP A 423 11.10 -4.62 -24.08
C ASP A 423 9.72 -5.14 -24.43
N GLN A 424 8.67 -4.63 -23.77
CA GLN A 424 7.27 -4.94 -24.12
C GLN A 424 6.96 -4.62 -25.58
N GLU A 425 7.34 -3.44 -26.06
CA GLU A 425 7.14 -3.02 -27.45
C GLU A 425 7.89 -3.92 -28.41
N HIS A 426 9.12 -4.28 -28.06
CA HIS A 426 9.96 -5.16 -28.87
C HIS A 426 9.40 -6.58 -28.96
N TYR A 427 8.96 -7.17 -27.85
CA TYR A 427 8.32 -8.50 -27.86
C TYR A 427 6.97 -8.50 -28.60
N ASN A 428 6.19 -7.45 -28.51
CA ASN A 428 4.96 -7.31 -29.30
C ASN A 428 5.26 -7.28 -30.80
N ALA A 429 6.25 -6.47 -31.21
CA ALA A 429 6.65 -6.39 -32.62
C ALA A 429 7.14 -7.76 -33.14
N LEU A 430 7.93 -8.47 -32.35
CA LEU A 430 8.38 -9.82 -32.68
C LEU A 430 7.20 -10.82 -32.82
N ALA A 431 6.24 -10.75 -31.92
CA ALA A 431 5.05 -11.61 -31.96
C ALA A 431 4.19 -11.32 -33.20
N GLU A 432 3.98 -10.04 -33.53
CA GLU A 432 3.22 -9.62 -34.71
C GLU A 432 3.93 -10.03 -36.02
N GLU A 433 5.24 -9.83 -36.12
CA GLU A 433 6.03 -10.22 -37.27
C GLU A 433 6.00 -11.74 -37.47
N THR A 434 6.23 -12.51 -36.38
CA THR A 434 6.22 -13.98 -36.43
C THR A 434 4.84 -14.50 -36.83
N TYR A 435 3.77 -13.94 -36.25
CA TYR A 435 2.40 -14.32 -36.63
C TYR A 435 2.07 -13.90 -38.06
N GLY A 436 2.50 -12.72 -38.49
CA GLY A 436 2.33 -12.25 -39.88
C GLY A 436 3.01 -13.18 -40.88
N GLN A 437 4.19 -13.74 -40.52
CA GLN A 437 4.95 -14.63 -41.40
C GLN A 437 4.40 -16.06 -41.45
N TYR A 438 4.01 -16.62 -40.30
CA TYR A 438 3.69 -18.04 -40.16
C TYR A 438 2.20 -18.32 -39.88
N GLY A 439 1.42 -17.30 -39.52
CA GLY A 439 0.03 -17.41 -39.16
C GLY A 439 -0.19 -18.40 -38.03
N VAL A 440 -1.33 -19.10 -38.07
CA VAL A 440 -1.70 -20.13 -37.09
C VAL A 440 -0.77 -21.34 -37.06
N GLY A 441 0.12 -21.49 -38.05
CA GLY A 441 1.07 -22.58 -38.13
C GLY A 441 2.14 -22.59 -37.02
N ILE A 442 2.30 -21.47 -36.32
CA ILE A 442 3.23 -21.36 -35.18
C ILE A 442 2.65 -21.94 -33.88
N PHE A 443 1.34 -22.12 -33.77
CA PHE A 443 0.73 -22.60 -32.54
C PHE A 443 1.19 -24.04 -32.24
N GLY A 444 1.60 -24.24 -30.97
CA GLY A 444 2.15 -25.51 -30.52
C GLY A 444 3.59 -25.78 -31.00
N LYS A 445 4.28 -24.82 -31.61
CA LYS A 445 5.71 -24.92 -31.98
C LYS A 445 6.58 -24.26 -30.94
N THR A 446 7.77 -24.77 -30.78
CA THR A 446 8.82 -24.10 -30.01
C THR A 446 9.55 -23.12 -30.93
N ILE A 447 9.58 -21.85 -30.51
CA ILE A 447 10.23 -20.77 -31.23
C ILE A 447 11.54 -20.45 -30.48
N TYR A 448 12.65 -20.51 -31.18
CA TYR A 448 13.95 -20.11 -30.66
C TYR A 448 14.24 -18.68 -31.10
N ILE A 449 14.35 -17.77 -30.11
CA ILE A 449 14.75 -16.38 -30.34
C ILE A 449 16.29 -16.34 -30.25
N VAL A 450 16.95 -15.88 -31.32
CA VAL A 450 18.39 -15.76 -31.37
C VAL A 450 18.78 -14.32 -31.61
N GLY A 451 19.56 -13.74 -30.71
CA GLY A 451 20.07 -12.37 -30.83
C GLY A 451 20.53 -11.81 -29.50
N ASP A 452 21.46 -10.88 -29.56
CA ASP A 452 22.06 -10.18 -28.41
C ASP A 452 21.14 -9.16 -27.74
N LYS A 453 20.03 -8.78 -28.40
CA LYS A 453 19.05 -7.83 -27.86
C LYS A 453 18.02 -8.44 -26.90
N PHE A 454 18.04 -9.75 -26.75
CA PHE A 454 17.19 -10.51 -25.85
C PHE A 454 18.00 -11.12 -24.70
N GLU A 455 19.12 -10.47 -24.32
CA GLU A 455 19.76 -10.83 -23.07
C GLU A 455 18.68 -10.77 -21.99
N MET A 456 18.16 -11.95 -21.70
CA MET A 456 17.42 -12.15 -20.47
C MET A 456 18.44 -11.96 -19.38
N ASP A 457 18.33 -10.86 -18.66
CA ASP A 457 19.00 -10.68 -17.40
C ASP A 457 18.82 -11.93 -16.53
N ASP A 458 19.71 -12.18 -15.58
CA ASP A 458 19.63 -13.27 -14.59
C ASP A 458 18.29 -13.29 -13.78
N PHE A 459 17.30 -12.53 -14.22
CA PHE A 459 16.00 -12.33 -13.59
C PHE A 459 14.83 -13.04 -14.28
N THR A 460 15.08 -13.77 -15.33
CA THR A 460 14.06 -14.57 -16.02
C THR A 460 14.03 -16.03 -15.56
#